data_318c38dd9d4f19bd51e58df15c3134c8
#
_entry.id   318c38dd9d4f19bd51e58df15c3134c8
#
_cell.length_a   1.000
_cell.length_b   1.000
_cell.length_c   1.000
_cell.angle_alpha   90.00
_cell.angle_beta   90.00
_cell.angle_gamma   90.00
#
_symmetry.space_group_name_H-M   'P 1'
#
loop_
_entity.id
_entity.type
_entity.pdbx_description
1 polymer ?
#
loop_
_entity_poly.entity_id
_entity_poly.type
_entity_poly.pdbx_seq_one_letter_code
_entity_poly.pdbx_strand_id
1 'polypeptide(L)'
;YTPKIPKQERFVAIAQVYHSVHLDIMQRKARQKRETSRFLGNEGEKLESLNLKVVKVRLEDDPYKTRVVGSAVQFFVRQIVTLTDPSGNLVIMKISSKTPSPVSCQLPALEHEFRPGEIVHIASARVARTYESYGSKYTRLSHVKFRQVS
;
A
#
# COMPACT_ATOMS: atom_id res chain seq x y z
N TYR A 1 -42.98 -31.69 -20.23
CA TYR A 1 -42.82 -31.63 -18.76
C TYR A 1 -41.51 -30.93 -18.43
N THR A 2 -41.59 -29.79 -17.78
CA THR A 2 -40.42 -29.09 -17.30
C THR A 2 -40.19 -29.58 -15.85
N PRO A 3 -39.04 -30.20 -15.54
CA PRO A 3 -38.77 -30.63 -14.17
C PRO A 3 -38.77 -29.40 -13.25
N LYS A 4 -39.51 -29.48 -12.17
CA LYS A 4 -39.51 -28.44 -11.16
C LYS A 4 -38.15 -28.43 -10.45
N ILE A 5 -37.44 -27.34 -10.61
CA ILE A 5 -36.20 -27.13 -9.82
C ILE A 5 -36.62 -26.84 -8.38
N PRO A 6 -36.12 -27.58 -7.38
CA PRO A 6 -36.38 -27.29 -5.98
C PRO A 6 -36.08 -25.83 -5.66
N LYS A 7 -36.84 -25.22 -4.75
CA LYS A 7 -36.67 -23.83 -4.38
C LYS A 7 -35.20 -23.50 -3.95
N GLN A 8 -34.57 -24.44 -3.26
CA GLN A 8 -33.16 -24.28 -2.84
C GLN A 8 -32.19 -24.18 -4.01
N GLU A 9 -32.38 -25.00 -5.05
CA GLU A 9 -31.53 -24.92 -6.24
C GLU A 9 -31.74 -23.62 -7.03
N ARG A 10 -32.99 -23.09 -7.05
CA ARG A 10 -33.26 -21.79 -7.64
C ARG A 10 -32.53 -20.66 -6.94
N PHE A 11 -32.50 -20.67 -5.61
CA PHE A 11 -31.75 -19.68 -4.82
C PHE A 11 -30.24 -19.75 -5.06
N VAL A 12 -29.69 -20.94 -5.12
CA VAL A 12 -28.26 -21.14 -5.39
C VAL A 12 -27.91 -20.63 -6.78
N ALA A 13 -28.72 -20.93 -7.79
CA ALA A 13 -28.49 -20.44 -9.17
C ALA A 13 -28.52 -18.91 -9.25
N ILE A 14 -29.48 -18.27 -8.61
CA ILE A 14 -29.61 -16.80 -8.56
C ILE A 14 -28.41 -16.20 -7.83
N ALA A 15 -27.99 -16.76 -6.69
CA ALA A 15 -26.84 -16.28 -5.93
C ALA A 15 -25.54 -16.40 -6.73
N GLN A 16 -25.33 -17.46 -7.50
CA GLN A 16 -24.17 -17.64 -8.36
C GLN A 16 -24.12 -16.60 -9.48
N VAL A 17 -25.24 -16.33 -10.14
CA VAL A 17 -25.33 -15.30 -11.19
C VAL A 17 -25.03 -13.92 -10.59
N TYR A 18 -25.58 -13.61 -9.44
CA TYR A 18 -25.35 -12.34 -8.76
C TYR A 18 -23.87 -12.15 -8.38
N HIS A 19 -23.24 -13.21 -7.88
CA HIS A 19 -21.82 -13.20 -7.53
C HIS A 19 -20.93 -12.98 -8.76
N SER A 20 -21.22 -13.64 -9.88
CA SER A 20 -20.48 -13.48 -11.14
C SER A 20 -20.58 -12.06 -11.68
N VAL A 21 -21.76 -11.45 -11.64
CA VAL A 21 -21.96 -10.04 -12.07
C VAL A 21 -21.19 -9.09 -11.15
N HIS A 22 -21.22 -9.32 -9.84
CA HIS A 22 -20.50 -8.49 -8.87
C HIS A 22 -18.98 -8.56 -9.11
N LEU A 23 -18.43 -9.74 -9.33
CA LEU A 23 -17.01 -9.92 -9.66
C LEU A 23 -16.62 -9.19 -10.94
N ASP A 24 -17.46 -9.26 -11.96
CA ASP A 24 -17.24 -8.57 -13.24
C ASP A 24 -17.17 -7.06 -13.07
N ILE A 25 -18.08 -6.48 -12.29
CA ILE A 25 -18.07 -5.04 -11.97
C ILE A 25 -16.79 -4.66 -11.23
N MET A 26 -16.38 -5.44 -10.24
CA MET A 26 -15.16 -5.20 -9.49
C MET A 26 -13.90 -5.27 -10.36
N GLN A 27 -13.83 -6.22 -11.27
CA GLN A 27 -12.73 -6.34 -12.22
C GLN A 27 -12.65 -5.15 -13.18
N ARG A 28 -13.78 -4.66 -13.68
CA ARG A 28 -13.86 -3.47 -14.54
C ARG A 28 -13.36 -2.23 -13.80
N LYS A 29 -13.79 -2.03 -12.55
CA LYS A 29 -13.31 -0.91 -11.72
C LYS A 29 -11.80 -1.00 -11.48
N ALA A 30 -11.27 -2.19 -11.23
CA ALA A 30 -9.85 -2.41 -11.06
C ALA A 30 -9.06 -2.09 -12.35
N ARG A 31 -9.57 -2.47 -13.52
CA ARG A 31 -8.97 -2.13 -14.82
C ARG A 31 -8.94 -0.63 -15.05
N GLN A 32 -10.01 0.09 -14.76
CA GLN A 32 -10.07 1.55 -14.89
C GLN A 32 -9.03 2.23 -14.01
N LYS A 33 -8.87 1.80 -12.77
CA LYS A 33 -7.82 2.30 -11.89
C LYS A 33 -6.42 2.03 -12.44
N ARG A 34 -6.19 0.84 -13.00
CA ARG A 34 -4.89 0.47 -13.58
C ARG A 34 -4.52 1.35 -14.78
N GLU A 35 -5.49 1.64 -15.64
CA GLU A 35 -5.28 2.47 -16.82
C GLU A 35 -4.97 3.93 -16.48
N THR A 36 -5.47 4.43 -15.35
CA THR A 36 -5.26 5.81 -14.89
C THR A 36 -4.00 6.00 -14.07
N SER A 37 -3.41 4.92 -13.55
CA SER A 37 -2.18 4.99 -12.77
C SER A 37 -0.97 5.24 -13.66
N ARG A 38 -0.14 6.22 -13.30
CA ARG A 38 1.09 6.59 -14.00
C ARG A 38 2.25 6.73 -13.04
N PHE A 39 3.46 6.68 -13.57
CA PHE A 39 4.64 6.98 -12.76
C PHE A 39 4.70 8.48 -12.47
N LEU A 40 5.10 8.84 -11.27
CA LEU A 40 5.27 10.25 -10.88
C LEU A 40 6.50 10.90 -11.49
N GLY A 41 7.47 10.11 -11.92
CA GLY A 41 8.69 10.60 -12.54
C GLY A 41 9.58 9.45 -12.99
N ASN A 42 10.73 9.79 -13.54
CA ASN A 42 11.73 8.81 -13.95
C ASN A 42 12.64 8.43 -12.78
N GLU A 43 13.22 7.24 -12.84
CA GLU A 43 14.17 6.80 -11.81
C GLU A 43 15.32 7.81 -11.65
N GLY A 44 15.60 8.17 -10.40
CA GLY A 44 16.59 9.17 -10.03
C GLY A 44 16.10 10.62 -10.03
N GLU A 45 14.88 10.87 -10.47
CA GLU A 45 14.30 12.21 -10.48
C GLU A 45 13.94 12.66 -9.08
N LYS A 46 14.20 13.93 -8.76
CA LYS A 46 13.82 14.55 -7.51
C LYS A 46 12.42 15.14 -7.63
N LEU A 47 11.53 14.77 -6.71
CA LEU A 47 10.18 15.31 -6.61
C LEU A 47 10.06 16.23 -5.41
N GLU A 48 9.27 17.30 -5.51
CA GLU A 48 9.08 18.28 -4.45
C GLU A 48 7.58 18.57 -4.24
N SER A 49 7.24 18.95 -3.00
CA SER A 49 5.89 19.40 -2.64
C SER A 49 4.79 18.40 -3.01
N LEU A 50 4.89 17.18 -2.48
CA LEU A 50 3.91 16.14 -2.71
C LEU A 50 2.91 16.07 -1.56
N ASN A 51 1.62 15.99 -1.90
CA ASN A 51 0.55 15.68 -0.95
C ASN A 51 -0.04 14.33 -1.33
N LEU A 52 0.16 13.35 -0.47
CA LEU A 52 -0.21 11.96 -0.72
C LEU A 52 -1.13 11.45 0.38
N LYS A 53 -2.09 10.63 -0.02
CA LYS A 53 -3.01 9.98 0.92
C LYS A 53 -2.58 8.54 1.13
N VAL A 54 -2.50 8.12 2.38
CA VAL A 54 -2.18 6.74 2.72
C VAL A 54 -3.35 5.83 2.39
N VAL A 55 -3.09 4.81 1.59
CA VAL A 55 -4.07 3.80 1.20
C VAL A 55 -3.92 2.53 2.03
N LYS A 56 -2.67 2.10 2.24
CA LYS A 56 -2.35 0.86 2.93
C LYS A 56 -1.02 0.99 3.66
N VAL A 57 -0.93 0.36 4.82
CA VAL A 57 0.31 0.28 5.60
C VAL A 57 0.56 -1.17 5.97
N ARG A 58 1.80 -1.62 5.80
CA ARG A 58 2.25 -2.93 6.24
C ARG A 58 3.52 -2.78 7.07
N LEU A 59 3.59 -3.50 8.17
CA LEU A 59 4.79 -3.57 9.01
C LEU A 59 5.56 -4.85 8.70
N GLU A 60 6.87 -4.73 8.58
CA GLU A 60 7.77 -5.88 8.47
C GLU A 60 9.08 -5.60 9.19
N ASP A 61 9.76 -6.65 9.63
CA ASP A 61 11.08 -6.51 10.22
C ASP A 61 12.11 -6.17 9.15
N ASP A 62 12.98 -5.21 9.44
CA ASP A 62 14.07 -4.85 8.53
C ASP A 62 15.17 -5.91 8.63
N PRO A 63 15.39 -6.73 7.61
CA PRO A 63 16.35 -7.83 7.67
C PRO A 63 17.81 -7.38 7.77
N TYR A 64 18.09 -6.13 7.38
CA TYR A 64 19.45 -5.60 7.41
C TYR A 64 19.82 -4.97 8.73
N LYS A 65 18.85 -4.50 9.50
CA LYS A 65 19.07 -3.83 10.79
C LYS A 65 18.75 -4.70 12.00
N THR A 66 17.83 -5.65 11.86
CA THR A 66 17.47 -6.58 12.95
C THR A 66 18.70 -7.37 13.39
N ARG A 67 18.98 -7.37 14.69
CA ARG A 67 20.18 -7.98 15.26
C ARG A 67 19.90 -8.61 16.61
N VAL A 68 20.79 -9.51 17.01
CA VAL A 68 20.77 -10.14 18.34
C VAL A 68 21.80 -9.46 19.23
N VAL A 69 21.38 -9.00 20.39
CA VAL A 69 22.25 -8.42 21.41
C VAL A 69 22.12 -9.26 22.69
N GLY A 70 23.17 -10.02 23.02
CA GLY A 70 23.10 -11.00 24.09
C GLY A 70 22.10 -12.11 23.79
N SER A 71 21.13 -12.33 24.68
CA SER A 71 20.04 -13.28 24.51
C SER A 71 18.76 -12.63 23.95
N ALA A 72 18.77 -11.31 23.73
CA ALA A 72 17.61 -10.55 23.23
C ALA A 72 17.75 -10.24 21.75
N VAL A 73 16.62 -10.32 21.02
CA VAL A 73 16.55 -9.89 19.63
C VAL A 73 16.02 -8.46 19.58
N GLN A 74 16.73 -7.60 18.87
CA GLN A 74 16.30 -6.23 18.60
C GLN A 74 15.79 -6.13 17.18
N PHE A 75 14.49 -5.90 17.04
CA PHE A 75 13.84 -5.78 15.75
C PHE A 75 13.79 -4.32 15.32
N PHE A 76 14.36 -4.04 14.16
CA PHE A 76 14.11 -2.78 13.47
C PHE A 76 12.99 -3.01 12.47
N VAL A 77 11.92 -2.27 12.62
CA VAL A 77 10.70 -2.47 11.86
C VAL A 77 10.60 -1.39 10.79
N ARG A 78 10.21 -1.78 9.59
CA ARG A 78 9.94 -0.81 8.53
C ARG A 78 8.47 -0.79 8.18
N GLN A 79 7.95 0.39 7.91
CA GLN A 79 6.62 0.60 7.39
C GLN A 79 6.67 0.65 5.87
N ILE A 80 5.91 -0.21 5.22
CA ILE A 80 5.71 -0.16 3.78
C ILE A 80 4.39 0.53 3.55
N VAL A 81 4.45 1.78 3.14
CA VAL A 81 3.29 2.66 3.00
C VAL A 81 2.95 2.78 1.52
N THR A 82 1.72 2.42 1.17
CA THR A 82 1.17 2.65 -0.16
C THR A 82 0.33 3.91 -0.12
N LEU A 83 0.66 4.86 -0.99
CA LEU A 83 0.03 6.16 -1.04
C LEU A 83 -0.55 6.41 -2.43
N THR A 84 -1.47 7.34 -2.51
CA THR A 84 -2.00 7.82 -3.78
C THR A 84 -1.97 9.34 -3.82
N ASP A 85 -1.71 9.89 -5.01
CA ASP A 85 -1.81 11.33 -5.23
C ASP A 85 -3.25 11.71 -5.62
N PRO A 86 -3.59 13.00 -5.73
CA PRO A 86 -4.93 13.41 -6.16
C PRO A 86 -5.33 12.94 -7.56
N SER A 87 -4.36 12.60 -8.40
CA SER A 87 -4.61 12.06 -9.75
C SER A 87 -4.80 10.54 -9.77
N GLY A 88 -4.66 9.86 -8.63
CA GLY A 88 -4.81 8.41 -8.51
C GLY A 88 -3.54 7.61 -8.79
N ASN A 89 -2.39 8.25 -8.91
CA ASN A 89 -1.10 7.56 -9.09
C ASN A 89 -0.67 6.89 -7.80
N LEU A 90 -0.10 5.71 -7.91
CA LEU A 90 0.31 4.90 -6.77
C LEU A 90 1.79 5.13 -6.42
N VAL A 91 2.05 5.30 -5.15
CA VAL A 91 3.38 5.57 -4.61
C VAL A 91 3.65 4.59 -3.48
N ILE A 92 4.87 4.07 -3.42
CA ILE A 92 5.33 3.23 -2.32
C ILE A 92 6.51 3.88 -1.64
N MET A 93 6.46 3.89 -0.31
CA MET A 93 7.47 4.46 0.54
C MET A 93 7.81 3.45 1.65
N LYS A 94 9.10 3.21 1.88
CA LYS A 94 9.56 2.33 2.96
C LYS A 94 10.29 3.17 3.99
N ILE A 95 9.79 3.15 5.23
CA ILE A 95 10.36 3.91 6.34
C ILE A 95 10.76 2.94 7.44
N SER A 96 12.06 2.89 7.74
CA SER A 96 12.58 2.08 8.83
C SER A 96 12.49 2.83 10.16
N SER A 97 12.22 2.10 11.23
CA SER A 97 12.25 2.67 12.57
C SER A 97 13.67 3.13 12.94
N LYS A 98 13.76 4.18 13.73
CA LYS A 98 15.03 4.72 14.22
C LYS A 98 15.52 3.97 15.46
N THR A 99 14.60 3.45 16.25
CA THR A 99 14.86 2.72 17.47
C THR A 99 14.41 1.27 17.36
N PRO A 100 15.08 0.32 18.04
CA PRO A 100 14.68 -1.07 17.99
C PRO A 100 13.44 -1.34 18.85
N SER A 101 12.69 -2.37 18.47
CA SER A 101 11.57 -2.91 19.24
C SER A 101 11.94 -4.30 19.76
N PRO A 102 11.49 -4.69 20.96
CA PRO A 102 11.64 -6.06 21.45
C PRO A 102 10.66 -7.04 20.79
N VAL A 103 9.67 -6.55 20.04
CA VAL A 103 8.63 -7.36 19.41
C VAL A 103 8.72 -7.24 17.89
N SER A 104 8.65 -8.38 17.21
CA SER A 104 8.63 -8.47 15.74
C SER A 104 7.40 -7.79 15.16
N CYS A 105 7.58 -7.10 14.02
CA CYS A 105 6.51 -6.41 13.30
C CYS A 105 5.70 -5.43 14.15
N GLN A 106 6.34 -4.79 15.11
CA GLN A 106 5.72 -3.78 15.97
C GLN A 106 6.64 -2.55 16.09
N LEU A 107 6.08 -1.37 15.86
CA LEU A 107 6.82 -0.12 16.01
C LEU A 107 7.08 0.21 17.48
N PRO A 108 8.22 0.83 17.79
CA PRO A 108 8.44 1.42 19.11
C PRO A 108 7.36 2.49 19.41
N ALA A 109 7.04 2.64 20.70
CA ALA A 109 5.92 3.49 21.14
C ALA A 109 6.05 4.98 20.72
N LEU A 110 7.25 5.47 20.45
CA LEU A 110 7.50 6.86 20.06
C LEU A 110 7.58 7.07 18.54
N GLU A 111 7.46 6.01 17.76
CA GLU A 111 7.52 6.11 16.31
C GLU A 111 6.15 6.43 15.73
N HIS A 112 6.13 7.25 14.68
CA HIS A 112 4.90 7.57 13.98
C HIS A 112 4.42 6.38 13.16
N GLU A 113 3.21 5.91 13.42
CA GLU A 113 2.53 4.89 12.63
C GLU A 113 1.60 5.54 11.61
N PHE A 114 1.87 5.29 10.34
CA PHE A 114 0.99 5.77 9.27
C PHE A 114 -0.32 4.96 9.27
N ARG A 115 -1.43 5.61 9.02
CA ARG A 115 -2.75 4.98 8.99
C ARG A 115 -3.45 5.24 7.66
N PRO A 116 -4.24 4.28 7.15
CA PRO A 116 -5.05 4.51 5.96
C PRO A 116 -5.95 5.74 6.12
N GLY A 117 -5.99 6.58 5.09
CA GLY A 117 -6.73 7.83 5.09
C GLY A 117 -5.96 9.05 5.54
N GLU A 118 -4.77 8.87 6.13
CA GLU A 118 -3.90 9.98 6.54
C GLU A 118 -3.34 10.70 5.32
N ILE A 119 -3.26 12.03 5.40
CA ILE A 119 -2.62 12.85 4.38
C ILE A 119 -1.19 13.13 4.79
N VAL A 120 -0.25 12.78 3.92
CA VAL A 120 1.18 12.97 4.14
C VAL A 120 1.69 14.07 3.23
N HIS A 121 2.36 15.07 3.83
CA HIS A 121 2.99 16.17 3.11
C HIS A 121 4.49 15.90 2.98
N ILE A 122 4.95 15.73 1.76
CA ILE A 122 6.34 15.44 1.45
C ILE A 122 6.99 16.70 0.85
N ALA A 123 8.02 17.22 1.52
CA ALA A 123 8.77 18.36 1.02
C ALA A 123 9.64 18.00 -0.18
N SER A 124 10.32 16.87 -0.10
CA SER A 124 11.13 16.35 -1.20
C SER A 124 11.30 14.84 -1.09
N ALA A 125 11.46 14.20 -2.22
CA ALA A 125 11.76 12.78 -2.33
C ALA A 125 12.45 12.50 -3.66
N ARG A 126 13.08 11.36 -3.78
CA ARG A 126 13.69 10.92 -5.02
C ARG A 126 13.03 9.65 -5.50
N VAL A 127 12.79 9.53 -6.79
CA VAL A 127 12.28 8.30 -7.39
C VAL A 127 13.37 7.25 -7.37
N ALA A 128 13.21 6.26 -6.49
CA ALA A 128 14.17 5.16 -6.37
C ALA A 128 13.97 4.12 -7.45
N ARG A 129 12.73 3.82 -7.75
CA ARG A 129 12.36 2.79 -8.71
C ARG A 129 10.95 3.02 -9.24
N THR A 130 10.73 2.66 -10.50
CA THR A 130 9.40 2.57 -11.10
C THR A 130 9.16 1.13 -11.52
N TYR A 131 7.98 0.62 -11.25
CA TYR A 131 7.64 -0.77 -11.62
C TYR A 131 6.14 -0.92 -11.82
N GLU A 132 5.77 -1.99 -12.46
CA GLU A 132 4.39 -2.37 -12.70
C GLU A 132 4.08 -3.68 -11.98
N SER A 133 2.98 -3.73 -11.25
CA SER A 133 2.53 -4.90 -10.53
C SER A 133 1.03 -5.05 -10.67
N TYR A 134 0.58 -6.23 -11.08
CA TYR A 134 -0.85 -6.52 -11.33
C TYR A 134 -1.53 -5.48 -12.23
N GLY A 135 -0.79 -4.95 -13.22
CA GLY A 135 -1.29 -3.96 -14.16
C GLY A 135 -1.35 -2.52 -13.64
N SER A 136 -0.95 -2.30 -12.40
CA SER A 136 -0.84 -0.95 -11.81
C SER A 136 0.61 -0.48 -11.81
N LYS A 137 0.81 0.80 -12.09
CA LYS A 137 2.13 1.42 -12.09
C LYS A 137 2.42 2.06 -10.74
N TYR A 138 3.55 1.69 -10.16
CA TYR A 138 3.98 2.16 -8.85
C TYR A 138 5.27 2.95 -8.97
N THR A 139 5.36 4.04 -8.24
CA THR A 139 6.58 4.82 -8.07
C THR A 139 7.07 4.64 -6.64
N ARG A 140 8.25 4.05 -6.46
CA ARG A 140 8.88 3.93 -5.14
C ARG A 140 9.72 5.17 -4.86
N LEU A 141 9.49 5.79 -3.72
CA LEU A 141 10.25 6.95 -3.27
C LEU A 141 11.35 6.57 -2.29
N SER A 142 12.47 7.28 -2.38
CA SER A 142 13.58 7.21 -1.42
C SER A 142 13.98 8.62 -1.00
N HIS A 143 14.80 8.72 0.06
CA HIS A 143 15.25 10.00 0.61
C HIS A 143 14.09 10.97 0.85
N VAL A 144 13.01 10.42 1.42
CA VAL A 144 11.79 11.19 1.68
C VAL A 144 12.01 12.14 2.84
N LYS A 145 11.74 13.43 2.60
CA LYS A 145 11.73 14.47 3.62
C LYS A 145 10.32 14.96 3.79
N PHE A 146 9.79 14.84 5.00
CA PHE A 146 8.44 15.28 5.32
C PHE A 146 8.41 16.78 5.55
N ARG A 147 7.34 17.41 5.09
CA ARG A 147 7.08 18.80 5.40
C ARG A 147 6.60 18.89 6.84
N GLN A 148 7.28 19.69 7.65
CA GLN A 148 6.80 19.96 9.00
C GLN A 148 5.54 20.82 8.93
N VAL A 149 4.47 20.31 9.53
CA VAL A 149 3.27 21.07 9.75
C VAL A 149 3.49 21.83 11.06
N SER A 150 3.75 23.07 10.92
CA SER A 150 3.84 23.96 12.11
C SER A 150 2.45 24.29 12.61
#